data_840ba6ffd8de39e730dd2641a008d33a
#
_entry.id   840ba6ffd8de39e730dd2641a008d33a
#
_cell.length_a   1.000
_cell.length_b   1.000
_cell.length_c   1.000
_cell.angle_alpha   90.00
_cell.angle_beta   90.00
_cell.angle_gamma   90.00
#
_symmetry.space_group_name_H-M   'P 1'
#
loop_
_entity.id
_entity.type
_entity.pdbx_description
1 polymer ?
#
loop_
_entity_poly.entity_id
_entity_poly.type
_entity_poly.pdbx_seq_one_letter_code
_entity_poly.pdbx_strand_id
1 'polypeptide(L)'
;HFICPQQIDDALHSGLTTMLGGGTGPAHGTLATTCTPGSWHLGKMIQSADAFSMNLAFAGKGNSSKPEALIEQVNAGACALKLHEDWGTTPGAIDNCLKVADNMDVQVMIHTDTLNESGFVENTIAAIKNRTIHAFHTEGAGGGHAPDIIKVCGNENIIPSSTNPTRPYTINTLEEHL
;
A
#
# COMPACT_ATOMS: atom_id res chain seq x y z
N HIS A 1 -0.17 6.55 3.76
CA HIS A 1 0.67 5.53 3.13
C HIS A 1 2.16 5.70 3.45
N PHE A 2 2.65 6.92 3.53
CA PHE A 2 4.05 7.26 3.77
C PHE A 2 4.24 7.79 5.19
N ILE A 3 5.19 7.24 5.93
CA ILE A 3 5.56 7.71 7.26
C ILE A 3 6.72 8.68 7.12
N CYS A 4 6.54 9.91 7.60
CA CYS A 4 7.63 10.87 7.67
C CYS A 4 7.72 11.48 9.08
N PRO A 5 8.94 11.77 9.57
CA PRO A 5 9.15 12.24 10.95
C PRO A 5 8.34 13.49 11.29
N GLN A 6 8.19 14.40 10.34
CA GLN A 6 7.46 15.67 10.54
C GLN A 6 5.96 15.49 10.83
N GLN A 7 5.39 14.36 10.41
CA GLN A 7 3.97 14.06 10.63
C GLN A 7 3.70 13.36 11.96
N ILE A 8 4.71 12.73 12.56
CA ILE A 8 4.51 11.86 13.72
C ILE A 8 4.04 12.66 14.92
N ASP A 9 4.68 13.77 15.21
CA ASP A 9 4.31 14.63 16.35
C ASP A 9 2.92 15.24 16.15
N ASP A 10 2.61 15.74 14.95
CA ASP A 10 1.28 16.28 14.65
C ASP A 10 0.19 15.19 14.73
N ALA A 11 0.48 13.99 14.25
CA ALA A 11 -0.44 12.86 14.34
C ALA A 11 -0.68 12.47 15.80
N LEU A 12 0.36 12.40 16.62
CA LEU A 12 0.25 12.07 18.03
C LEU A 12 -0.57 13.13 18.80
N HIS A 13 -0.32 14.41 18.54
CA HIS A 13 -1.09 15.51 19.14
C HIS A 13 -2.56 15.54 18.67
N SER A 14 -2.84 14.96 17.50
CA SER A 14 -4.20 14.80 16.97
C SER A 14 -4.91 13.55 17.50
N GLY A 15 -4.28 12.77 18.37
CA GLY A 15 -4.87 11.60 19.00
C GLY A 15 -4.59 10.27 18.27
N LEU A 16 -3.75 10.25 17.24
CA LEU A 16 -3.31 9.00 16.64
C LEU A 16 -2.25 8.33 17.51
N THR A 17 -2.38 7.03 17.70
CA THR A 17 -1.44 6.21 18.48
C THR A 17 -0.64 5.24 17.63
N THR A 18 -1.05 5.05 16.39
CA THR A 18 -0.45 4.06 15.48
C THR A 18 -0.45 4.58 14.04
N MET A 19 0.68 4.45 13.36
CA MET A 19 0.81 4.71 11.93
C MET A 19 1.38 3.48 11.23
N LEU A 20 0.77 3.12 10.10
CA LEU A 20 1.25 2.07 9.21
C LEU A 20 1.56 2.67 7.84
N GLY A 21 2.74 2.41 7.32
CA GLY A 21 3.15 2.90 6.01
C GLY A 21 4.55 2.44 5.61
N GLY A 22 5.15 3.14 4.67
CA GLY A 22 6.50 2.86 4.22
C GLY A 22 7.13 4.11 3.64
N GLY A 23 7.95 3.98 2.61
CA GLY A 23 8.47 5.11 1.86
C GLY A 23 9.97 5.32 1.95
N THR A 24 10.71 4.36 2.49
CA THR A 24 12.18 4.39 2.50
C THR A 24 12.73 3.16 1.77
N GLY A 25 13.60 3.40 0.84
CA GLY A 25 14.25 2.34 0.08
C GLY A 25 15.36 2.85 -0.84
N PRO A 26 15.99 1.99 -1.63
CA PRO A 26 17.15 2.33 -2.46
C PRO A 26 16.81 3.25 -3.63
N ALA A 27 15.55 3.29 -4.06
CA ALA A 27 15.10 4.10 -5.18
C ALA A 27 14.22 5.24 -4.70
N HIS A 28 14.33 6.40 -5.35
CA HIS A 28 13.50 7.56 -5.05
C HIS A 28 11.99 7.27 -5.20
N GLY A 29 11.63 6.40 -6.14
CA GLY A 29 10.25 5.93 -6.36
C GLY A 29 9.61 5.24 -5.16
N THR A 30 10.37 4.76 -4.18
CA THR A 30 9.81 4.14 -2.96
C THR A 30 9.01 5.12 -2.11
N LEU A 31 9.27 6.41 -2.23
CA LEU A 31 8.48 7.46 -1.57
C LEU A 31 7.07 7.54 -2.18
N ALA A 32 6.96 7.45 -3.51
CA ALA A 32 5.69 7.47 -4.21
C ALA A 32 4.91 6.16 -4.03
N THR A 33 5.60 5.03 -4.08
CA THR A 33 4.98 3.71 -3.95
C THR A 33 4.66 3.32 -2.51
N THR A 34 5.15 4.08 -1.53
CA THR A 34 4.83 3.93 -0.11
C THR A 34 5.14 2.54 0.45
N CYS A 35 6.29 1.99 0.08
CA CYS A 35 6.83 0.74 0.61
C CYS A 35 8.29 0.89 1.02
N THR A 36 8.73 0.04 1.94
CA THR A 36 10.13 -0.07 2.38
C THR A 36 10.66 -1.43 1.92
N PRO A 37 11.34 -1.52 0.76
CA PRO A 37 11.69 -2.80 0.17
C PRO A 37 12.97 -3.38 0.75
N GLY A 38 12.92 -4.67 1.07
CA GLY A 38 14.06 -5.46 1.49
C GLY A 38 14.39 -5.37 2.97
N SER A 39 15.01 -6.44 3.46
CA SER A 39 15.27 -6.67 4.90
C SER A 39 16.14 -5.58 5.53
N TRP A 40 17.17 -5.11 4.82
CA TRP A 40 18.06 -4.09 5.34
C TRP A 40 17.35 -2.75 5.59
N HIS A 41 16.54 -2.28 4.62
CA HIS A 41 15.82 -1.02 4.75
C HIS A 41 14.71 -1.11 5.82
N LEU A 42 14.01 -2.25 5.89
CA LEU A 42 13.03 -2.51 6.95
C LEU A 42 13.69 -2.44 8.33
N GLY A 43 14.84 -3.08 8.50
CA GLY A 43 15.60 -3.02 9.74
C GLY A 43 16.00 -1.58 10.11
N LYS A 44 16.40 -0.75 9.14
CA LYS A 44 16.73 0.66 9.38
C LYS A 44 15.50 1.49 9.73
N MET A 45 14.36 1.24 9.11
CA MET A 45 13.11 1.92 9.46
C MET A 45 12.65 1.56 10.87
N ILE A 46 12.72 0.29 11.24
CA ILE A 46 12.38 -0.16 12.60
C ILE A 46 13.30 0.50 13.63
N GLN A 47 14.62 0.53 13.37
CA GLN A 47 15.57 1.23 14.25
C GLN A 47 15.27 2.71 14.39
N SER A 48 14.85 3.38 13.31
CA SER A 48 14.50 4.80 13.37
C SER A 48 13.23 5.06 14.18
N ALA A 49 12.36 4.09 14.32
CA ALA A 49 11.12 4.19 15.09
C ALA A 49 11.36 4.38 16.59
N ASP A 50 12.49 3.94 17.12
CA ASP A 50 12.85 4.07 18.54
C ASP A 50 12.91 5.53 19.02
N ALA A 51 13.05 6.48 18.10
CA ALA A 51 13.08 7.91 18.40
C ALA A 51 11.70 8.52 18.70
N PHE A 52 10.61 7.80 18.43
CA PHE A 52 9.25 8.35 18.46
C PHE A 52 8.34 7.64 19.44
N SER A 53 7.52 8.43 20.15
CA SER A 53 6.53 7.92 21.11
C SER A 53 5.21 7.52 20.42
N MET A 54 5.31 6.75 19.34
CA MET A 54 4.17 6.27 18.55
C MET A 54 4.41 4.83 18.09
N ASN A 55 3.35 4.05 17.97
CA ASN A 55 3.45 2.74 17.34
C ASN A 55 3.63 2.93 15.83
N LEU A 56 4.78 2.52 15.31
CA LEU A 56 5.11 2.62 13.90
C LEU A 56 5.25 1.23 13.27
N ALA A 57 4.56 1.02 12.16
CA ALA A 57 4.56 -0.24 11.44
C ALA A 57 4.91 0.00 9.96
N PHE A 58 5.76 -0.85 9.39
CA PHE A 58 6.32 -0.63 8.06
C PHE A 58 5.90 -1.69 7.08
N ALA A 59 5.48 -1.23 5.88
CA ALA A 59 5.09 -2.07 4.77
C ALA A 59 6.28 -2.39 3.87
N GLY A 60 6.50 -3.67 3.60
CA GLY A 60 7.43 -4.14 2.58
C GLY A 60 6.86 -4.00 1.16
N LYS A 61 7.69 -4.21 0.15
CA LYS A 61 7.28 -4.21 -1.26
C LYS A 61 6.56 -5.52 -1.59
N GLY A 62 5.30 -5.43 -2.00
CA GLY A 62 4.46 -6.59 -2.35
C GLY A 62 4.69 -7.12 -3.76
N ASN A 63 5.21 -6.30 -4.68
CA ASN A 63 5.45 -6.70 -6.05
C ASN A 63 6.68 -7.61 -6.15
N SER A 64 6.46 -8.88 -6.36
CA SER A 64 7.50 -9.88 -6.57
C SER A 64 6.96 -11.03 -7.40
N SER A 65 7.79 -11.57 -8.29
CA SER A 65 7.47 -12.77 -9.07
C SER A 65 7.65 -14.07 -8.27
N LYS A 66 8.34 -13.99 -7.12
CA LYS A 66 8.63 -15.15 -6.29
C LYS A 66 8.28 -14.89 -4.82
N PRO A 67 7.81 -15.90 -4.07
CA PRO A 67 7.42 -15.74 -2.67
C PRO A 67 8.60 -15.46 -1.73
N GLU A 68 9.80 -15.93 -2.03
CA GLU A 68 10.94 -15.85 -1.12
C GLU A 68 11.29 -14.41 -0.72
N ALA A 69 11.25 -13.48 -1.69
CA ALA A 69 11.53 -12.07 -1.44
C ALA A 69 10.48 -11.39 -0.56
N LEU A 70 9.24 -11.89 -0.58
CA LEU A 70 8.16 -11.40 0.29
C LEU A 70 8.31 -11.97 1.70
N ILE A 71 8.58 -13.26 1.80
CA ILE A 71 8.83 -13.95 3.07
C ILE A 71 10.02 -13.34 3.81
N GLU A 72 11.11 -13.03 3.09
CA GLU A 72 12.28 -12.34 3.66
C GLU A 72 11.90 -11.01 4.31
N GLN A 73 11.06 -10.20 3.65
CA GLN A 73 10.61 -8.92 4.18
C GLN A 73 9.74 -9.07 5.43
N VAL A 74 8.82 -10.03 5.44
CA VAL A 74 7.98 -10.28 6.62
C VAL A 74 8.84 -10.75 7.78
N ASN A 75 9.79 -11.66 7.54
CA ASN A 75 10.74 -12.12 8.57
C ASN A 75 11.64 -10.98 9.10
N ALA A 76 11.88 -9.95 8.28
CA ALA A 76 12.63 -8.77 8.69
C ALA A 76 11.80 -7.73 9.45
N GLY A 77 10.50 -8.00 9.65
CA GLY A 77 9.60 -7.14 10.43
C GLY A 77 8.61 -6.31 9.62
N ALA A 78 8.44 -6.59 8.33
CA ALA A 78 7.33 -5.97 7.60
C ALA A 78 5.99 -6.47 8.17
N CYS A 79 5.15 -5.53 8.60
CA CYS A 79 3.81 -5.84 9.11
C CYS A 79 2.75 -5.93 8.03
N ALA A 80 3.09 -5.50 6.82
CA ALA A 80 2.22 -5.51 5.65
C ALA A 80 3.06 -5.56 4.37
N LEU A 81 2.41 -5.90 3.27
CA LEU A 81 3.00 -5.86 1.93
C LEU A 81 2.23 -4.87 1.05
N LYS A 82 2.94 -3.95 0.41
CA LYS A 82 2.35 -2.95 -0.48
C LYS A 82 2.57 -3.29 -1.94
N LEU A 83 1.49 -3.47 -2.66
CA LEU A 83 1.45 -3.56 -4.13
C LEU A 83 1.26 -2.16 -4.73
N HIS A 84 2.00 -1.85 -5.78
CA HIS A 84 1.87 -0.59 -6.51
C HIS A 84 2.14 -0.77 -8.01
N GLU A 85 1.38 -0.07 -8.86
CA GLU A 85 1.49 -0.18 -10.33
C GLU A 85 2.89 0.14 -10.86
N ASP A 86 3.61 1.09 -10.25
CA ASP A 86 4.98 1.45 -10.64
C ASP A 86 5.94 0.25 -10.63
N TRP A 87 5.61 -0.79 -9.88
CA TRP A 87 6.35 -2.04 -9.79
C TRP A 87 5.70 -3.18 -10.61
N GLY A 88 4.59 -2.91 -11.30
CA GLY A 88 3.81 -3.89 -12.06
C GLY A 88 2.84 -4.70 -11.19
N THR A 89 1.62 -4.18 -10.98
CA THR A 89 0.53 -4.91 -10.28
C THR A 89 -0.20 -5.86 -11.22
N THR A 90 0.52 -6.78 -11.82
CA THR A 90 -0.06 -7.84 -12.65
C THR A 90 -0.89 -8.80 -11.80
N PRO A 91 -1.86 -9.51 -12.40
CA PRO A 91 -2.61 -10.57 -11.69
C PRO A 91 -1.71 -11.59 -11.00
N GLY A 92 -0.57 -11.94 -11.61
CA GLY A 92 0.42 -12.85 -11.03
C GLY A 92 1.11 -12.29 -9.79
N ALA A 93 1.48 -11.00 -9.81
CA ALA A 93 2.08 -10.33 -8.65
C ALA A 93 1.09 -10.24 -7.49
N ILE A 94 -0.16 -9.89 -7.77
CA ILE A 94 -1.24 -9.83 -6.77
C ILE A 94 -1.46 -11.21 -6.13
N ASP A 95 -1.59 -12.25 -6.95
CA ASP A 95 -1.81 -13.61 -6.46
C ASP A 95 -0.65 -14.12 -5.61
N ASN A 96 0.59 -13.88 -6.03
CA ASN A 96 1.78 -14.26 -5.28
C ASN A 96 1.87 -13.53 -3.92
N CYS A 97 1.62 -12.23 -3.91
CA CYS A 97 1.63 -11.43 -2.70
C CYS A 97 0.58 -11.92 -1.69
N LEU A 98 -0.64 -12.12 -2.13
CA LEU A 98 -1.74 -12.57 -1.27
C LEU A 98 -1.52 -13.98 -0.74
N LYS A 99 -0.92 -14.90 -1.52
CA LYS A 99 -0.55 -16.24 -1.02
C LYS A 99 0.44 -16.18 0.14
N VAL A 100 1.44 -15.32 0.03
CA VAL A 100 2.42 -15.15 1.12
C VAL A 100 1.77 -14.52 2.33
N ALA A 101 0.95 -13.49 2.11
CA ALA A 101 0.24 -12.80 3.18
C ALA A 101 -0.71 -13.71 3.95
N ASP A 102 -1.47 -14.56 3.26
CA ASP A 102 -2.34 -15.54 3.90
C ASP A 102 -1.55 -16.56 4.76
N ASN A 103 -0.37 -16.99 4.27
CA ASN A 103 0.47 -17.95 4.99
C ASN A 103 1.20 -17.34 6.20
N MET A 104 1.49 -16.05 6.17
CA MET A 104 2.28 -15.36 7.19
C MET A 104 1.44 -14.41 8.06
N ASP A 105 0.12 -14.37 7.83
CA ASP A 105 -0.84 -13.56 8.57
C ASP A 105 -0.47 -12.08 8.60
N VAL A 106 -0.22 -11.49 7.42
CA VAL A 106 0.07 -10.07 7.28
C VAL A 106 -0.89 -9.39 6.30
N GLN A 107 -1.08 -8.08 6.48
CA GLN A 107 -1.94 -7.26 5.62
C GLN A 107 -1.34 -7.06 4.22
N VAL A 108 -2.19 -7.04 3.19
CA VAL A 108 -1.84 -6.54 1.85
C VAL A 108 -2.57 -5.25 1.57
N MET A 109 -1.85 -4.28 1.04
CA MET A 109 -2.38 -3.00 0.57
C MET A 109 -2.04 -2.83 -0.90
N ILE A 110 -2.94 -2.25 -1.68
CA ILE A 110 -2.73 -2.06 -3.12
C ILE A 110 -3.08 -0.65 -3.58
N HIS A 111 -2.17 -0.04 -4.35
CA HIS A 111 -2.46 0.96 -5.35
C HIS A 111 -2.65 0.22 -6.68
N THR A 112 -3.87 0.20 -7.20
CA THR A 112 -4.19 -0.56 -8.39
C THR A 112 -3.68 0.11 -9.66
N ASP A 113 -3.67 -0.62 -10.76
CA ASP A 113 -3.16 -0.16 -12.06
C ASP A 113 -4.04 0.94 -12.66
N THR A 114 -3.62 2.19 -12.51
CA THR A 114 -4.36 3.38 -12.97
C THR A 114 -4.57 3.38 -14.49
N LEU A 115 -3.55 2.97 -15.23
CA LEU A 115 -3.54 3.02 -16.70
C LEU A 115 -4.10 1.76 -17.36
N ASN A 116 -4.51 0.77 -16.57
CA ASN A 116 -5.00 -0.52 -17.07
C ASN A 116 -3.98 -1.27 -17.97
N GLU A 117 -2.69 -1.11 -17.69
CA GLU A 117 -1.62 -1.74 -18.48
C GLU A 117 -1.55 -3.26 -18.27
N SER A 118 -1.92 -3.73 -17.08
CA SER A 118 -1.91 -5.15 -16.68
C SER A 118 -3.29 -5.80 -16.71
N GLY A 119 -4.28 -5.09 -17.20
CA GLY A 119 -5.68 -5.49 -17.23
C GLY A 119 -6.60 -4.48 -16.58
N PHE A 120 -7.90 -4.70 -16.69
CA PHE A 120 -8.93 -3.85 -16.11
C PHE A 120 -9.25 -4.24 -14.66
N VAL A 121 -10.13 -3.48 -14.00
CA VAL A 121 -10.51 -3.72 -12.61
C VAL A 121 -11.01 -5.14 -12.38
N GLU A 122 -11.71 -5.74 -13.34
CA GLU A 122 -12.20 -7.11 -13.28
C GLU A 122 -11.05 -8.14 -13.18
N ASN A 123 -9.93 -7.89 -13.86
CA ASN A 123 -8.76 -8.75 -13.78
C ASN A 123 -8.10 -8.67 -12.39
N THR A 124 -8.04 -7.50 -11.81
CA THR A 124 -7.56 -7.29 -10.44
C THR A 124 -8.46 -7.99 -9.42
N ILE A 125 -9.78 -7.79 -9.51
CA ILE A 125 -10.76 -8.48 -8.64
C ILE A 125 -10.62 -10.00 -8.76
N ALA A 126 -10.49 -10.52 -9.97
CA ALA A 126 -10.30 -11.94 -10.22
C ALA A 126 -8.98 -12.47 -9.62
N ALA A 127 -7.91 -11.68 -9.63
CA ALA A 127 -6.62 -12.05 -9.04
C ALA A 127 -6.65 -12.10 -7.52
N ILE A 128 -7.49 -11.28 -6.88
CA ILE A 128 -7.68 -11.25 -5.42
C ILE A 128 -8.29 -12.56 -4.91
N LYS A 129 -9.17 -13.21 -5.68
CA LYS A 129 -9.77 -14.53 -5.35
C LYS A 129 -10.45 -14.56 -3.98
N ASN A 130 -11.22 -13.54 -3.66
CA ASN A 130 -11.94 -13.40 -2.39
C ASN A 130 -11.03 -13.35 -1.13
N ARG A 131 -9.73 -13.08 -1.27
CA ARG A 131 -8.83 -12.85 -0.14
C ARG A 131 -8.94 -11.40 0.33
N THR A 132 -8.61 -11.16 1.58
CA THR A 132 -8.69 -9.81 2.15
C THR A 132 -7.55 -8.93 1.64
N ILE A 133 -7.90 -7.73 1.16
CA ILE A 133 -6.96 -6.73 0.69
C ILE A 133 -7.49 -5.32 0.99
N HIS A 134 -6.57 -4.40 1.30
CA HIS A 134 -6.90 -2.98 1.44
C HIS A 134 -6.60 -2.26 0.13
N ALA A 135 -7.62 -1.78 -0.55
CA ALA A 135 -7.49 -1.01 -1.78
C ALA A 135 -7.53 0.50 -1.48
N PHE A 136 -6.47 1.21 -1.87
CA PHE A 136 -6.37 2.65 -1.67
C PHE A 136 -7.10 3.44 -2.75
N HIS A 137 -7.50 4.69 -2.40
CA HIS A 137 -8.10 5.70 -3.31
C HIS A 137 -9.16 5.12 -4.26
N THR A 138 -10.06 4.34 -3.71
CA THR A 138 -11.14 3.69 -4.45
C THR A 138 -12.19 4.66 -5.00
N GLU A 139 -12.14 5.92 -4.60
CA GLU A 139 -12.88 7.02 -5.24
C GLU A 139 -12.28 7.45 -6.57
N GLY A 140 -11.07 6.97 -6.92
CA GLY A 140 -10.40 7.25 -8.19
C GLY A 140 -9.49 8.47 -8.22
N ALA A 141 -9.58 9.38 -7.25
CA ALA A 141 -8.82 10.64 -7.25
C ALA A 141 -7.31 10.47 -7.05
N GLY A 142 -6.88 9.37 -6.46
CA GLY A 142 -5.46 9.06 -6.21
C GLY A 142 -4.85 8.08 -7.19
N GLY A 143 -5.59 7.70 -8.22
CA GLY A 143 -5.23 6.65 -9.18
C GLY A 143 -5.95 5.33 -8.89
N GLY A 144 -5.80 4.39 -9.77
CA GLY A 144 -6.46 3.09 -9.73
C GLY A 144 -7.49 2.94 -10.84
N HIS A 145 -7.41 1.89 -11.60
CA HIS A 145 -8.33 1.44 -12.68
C HIS A 145 -9.36 2.48 -13.14
N ALA A 146 -8.88 3.60 -13.71
CA ALA A 146 -9.76 4.69 -14.09
C ALA A 146 -10.70 4.29 -15.26
N PRO A 147 -11.98 4.62 -15.18
CA PRO A 147 -12.71 5.24 -14.07
C PRO A 147 -13.33 4.25 -13.09
N ASP A 148 -13.10 2.97 -13.25
CA ASP A 148 -13.94 1.89 -12.71
C ASP A 148 -13.53 1.37 -11.32
N ILE A 149 -12.49 1.93 -10.71
CA ILE A 149 -11.97 1.43 -9.42
C ILE A 149 -13.03 1.34 -8.32
N ILE A 150 -14.05 2.19 -8.36
CA ILE A 150 -15.14 2.20 -7.38
C ILE A 150 -15.87 0.85 -7.30
N LYS A 151 -15.82 0.04 -8.35
CA LYS A 151 -16.43 -1.30 -8.38
C LYS A 151 -15.93 -2.21 -7.26
N VAL A 152 -14.68 -2.03 -6.82
CA VAL A 152 -14.10 -2.87 -5.74
C VAL A 152 -14.84 -2.70 -4.42
N CYS A 153 -15.50 -1.57 -4.19
CA CYS A 153 -16.28 -1.32 -2.97
C CYS A 153 -17.48 -2.27 -2.81
N GLY A 154 -17.90 -2.92 -3.90
CA GLY A 154 -18.95 -3.95 -3.87
C GLY A 154 -18.48 -5.34 -3.44
N ASN A 155 -17.19 -5.54 -3.17
CA ASN A 155 -16.62 -6.83 -2.78
C ASN A 155 -16.40 -6.89 -1.26
N GLU A 156 -17.00 -7.83 -0.57
CA GLU A 156 -16.98 -7.97 0.89
C GLU A 156 -15.58 -8.14 1.48
N ASN A 157 -14.65 -8.67 0.69
CA ASN A 157 -13.27 -8.94 1.11
C ASN A 157 -12.29 -7.80 0.79
N ILE A 158 -12.75 -6.72 0.16
CA ILE A 158 -11.92 -5.57 -0.18
C ILE A 158 -12.24 -4.41 0.75
N ILE A 159 -11.26 -3.92 1.48
CA ILE A 159 -11.37 -2.77 2.36
C ILE A 159 -11.05 -1.52 1.55
N PRO A 160 -12.04 -0.68 1.22
CA PRO A 160 -11.79 0.53 0.44
C PRO A 160 -11.30 1.67 1.33
N SER A 161 -10.46 2.55 0.77
CA SER A 161 -10.09 3.80 1.43
C SER A 161 -9.86 4.94 0.45
N SER A 162 -9.98 6.17 0.94
CA SER A 162 -9.77 7.40 0.20
C SER A 162 -8.35 7.94 0.36
N THR A 163 -7.91 8.76 -0.58
CA THR A 163 -6.66 9.54 -0.50
C THR A 163 -6.86 10.99 -0.11
N ASN A 164 -7.96 11.29 0.51
CA ASN A 164 -8.36 12.64 0.87
C ASN A 164 -7.22 13.58 1.35
N PRO A 165 -6.15 13.17 2.04
CA PRO A 165 -5.12 14.07 2.53
C PRO A 165 -4.09 14.56 1.51
N THR A 166 -4.18 14.28 0.24
CA THR A 166 -3.20 14.78 -0.76
C THR A 166 -3.30 16.29 -1.02
N ARG A 167 -4.32 16.93 -0.51
CA ARG A 167 -4.47 18.38 -0.51
C ARG A 167 -3.60 19.02 0.58
N PRO A 168 -3.08 20.23 0.41
CA PRO A 168 -3.49 21.27 -0.54
C PRO A 168 -2.75 21.27 -1.89
N TYR A 169 -1.96 20.28 -2.19
CA TYR A 169 -1.11 20.29 -3.38
C TYR A 169 -1.81 19.84 -4.66
N THR A 170 -3.01 19.27 -4.55
CA THR A 170 -3.85 18.91 -5.68
C THR A 170 -5.04 19.86 -5.75
N ILE A 171 -5.25 20.49 -6.89
CA ILE A 171 -6.42 21.35 -7.15
C ILE A 171 -7.48 20.47 -7.80
N ASN A 172 -8.09 19.61 -7.02
CA ASN A 172 -9.20 18.82 -7.51
C ASN A 172 -10.51 19.52 -7.15
N THR A 173 -11.37 19.67 -8.13
CA THR A 173 -12.72 20.20 -7.93
C THR A 173 -13.65 19.10 -7.44
N LEU A 174 -14.83 19.48 -6.93
CA LEU A 174 -15.86 18.51 -6.56
C LEU A 174 -16.24 17.62 -7.74
N GLU A 175 -16.26 18.18 -8.95
CA GLU A 175 -16.63 17.49 -10.19
C GLU A 175 -15.61 16.41 -10.59
N GLU A 176 -14.37 16.53 -10.16
CA GLU A 176 -13.35 15.49 -10.39
C GLU A 176 -13.48 14.29 -9.44
N HIS A 177 -14.31 14.42 -8.40
CA HIS A 177 -14.54 13.37 -7.41
C HIS A 177 -15.93 12.72 -7.53
N LEU A 178 -16.79 13.24 -8.41
CA LEU A 178 -18.14 12.75 -8.70
C LEU A 178 -18.20 12.00 -10.02
#